data_35eed42166df499c1aebb9ab690b3c54
#
_entry.id   35eed42166df499c1aebb9ab690b3c54
#
_cell.length_a   1.000
_cell.length_b   1.000
_cell.length_c   1.000
_cell.angle_alpha   90.00
_cell.angle_beta   90.00
_cell.angle_gamma   90.00
#
_symmetry.space_group_name_H-M   'P 1'
#
loop_
_entity.id
_entity.type
_entity.pdbx_description
1 polymer ?
#
loop_
_entity_poly.entity_id
_entity_poly.type
_entity_poly.pdbx_seq_one_letter_code
_entity_poly.pdbx_strand_id
1 'polypeptide(L)'
;MFWDSPTIFCKGLTMALYKFADLIIELNNEYDFLAKQCEEYRYTQGTSADLSVRVTPEELQRERDVVPEMNFSAGYLESVCAYRNLCQQLPGYDAFLLHGSVIDCDGRGIAFLAHSGVGKTTHTMLWKQVYGENMRIINGDKPIIRLFEDIPYAYGTPWAGKEKLQCNDRVRLTDLCFIERSAENQVIPIKPEDCINAVMQQILVPPDPRMAVKTLQLLDRLLSVCRVWIIRCNISQEAAVLAHDTILGEKNHEA
;
A
#
# COMPACT_ATOMS: atom_id res chain seq x y z
N MET A 1 29.97 -0.61 -28.82
CA MET A 1 28.51 -0.53 -28.62
C MET A 1 28.30 0.58 -27.62
N PHE A 2 27.87 1.74 -28.08
CA PHE A 2 27.70 2.95 -27.28
C PHE A 2 26.43 2.81 -26.46
N TRP A 3 26.54 2.88 -25.15
CA TRP A 3 25.41 3.04 -24.26
C TRP A 3 25.02 4.51 -24.29
N ASP A 4 23.89 4.83 -24.91
CA ASP A 4 23.28 6.14 -24.82
C ASP A 4 22.94 6.42 -23.35
N SER A 5 23.64 7.36 -22.76
CA SER A 5 23.28 7.95 -21.47
C SER A 5 21.90 8.61 -21.63
N PRO A 6 20.89 8.26 -20.83
CA PRO A 6 19.64 8.96 -20.90
C PRO A 6 19.86 10.42 -20.49
N THR A 7 19.70 11.30 -21.45
CA THR A 7 19.71 12.75 -21.22
C THR A 7 18.61 13.08 -20.21
N ILE A 8 19.00 13.45 -19.00
CA ILE A 8 18.10 13.86 -17.93
C ILE A 8 17.60 15.25 -18.33
N PHE A 9 16.44 15.32 -18.96
CA PHE A 9 15.72 16.58 -19.12
C PHE A 9 15.13 16.95 -17.75
N CYS A 10 15.78 17.83 -17.01
CA CYS A 10 15.16 18.61 -15.96
C CYS A 10 14.13 19.52 -16.64
N LYS A 11 12.88 19.09 -16.71
CA LYS A 11 11.76 20.02 -16.92
C LYS A 11 11.60 20.78 -15.61
N GLY A 12 11.40 22.10 -15.69
CA GLY A 12 11.06 22.90 -14.51
C GLY A 12 9.91 22.26 -13.73
N LEU A 13 9.81 22.56 -12.45
CA LEU A 13 8.82 22.03 -11.50
C LEU A 13 7.43 21.90 -12.17
N THR A 14 6.93 20.67 -12.28
CA THR A 14 5.61 20.40 -12.84
C THR A 14 4.65 20.16 -11.67
N MET A 15 3.58 20.95 -11.63
CA MET A 15 2.52 20.85 -10.65
C MET A 15 1.31 20.17 -11.29
N ALA A 16 0.81 19.11 -10.68
CA ALA A 16 -0.40 18.45 -11.15
C ALA A 16 -1.21 17.89 -9.96
N LEU A 17 -2.53 17.79 -10.17
CA LEU A 17 -3.45 17.22 -9.19
C LEU A 17 -3.74 15.76 -9.52
N TYR A 18 -3.76 14.95 -8.47
CA TYR A 18 -4.08 13.53 -8.53
C TYR A 18 -5.10 13.19 -7.46
N LYS A 19 -5.97 12.21 -7.74
CA LYS A 19 -6.97 11.75 -6.77
C LYS A 19 -6.73 10.30 -6.43
N PHE A 20 -6.36 10.03 -5.18
CA PHE A 20 -6.34 8.69 -4.58
C PHE A 20 -6.65 8.77 -3.08
N ALA A 21 -7.16 7.68 -2.53
CA ALA A 21 -7.69 7.63 -1.15
C ALA A 21 -8.79 8.67 -0.88
N ASP A 22 -9.58 9.03 -1.89
CA ASP A 22 -10.58 10.12 -1.86
C ASP A 22 -10.00 11.47 -1.41
N LEU A 23 -8.72 11.71 -1.68
CA LEU A 23 -8.01 12.96 -1.47
C LEU A 23 -7.50 13.51 -2.80
N ILE A 24 -7.61 14.82 -2.97
CA ILE A 24 -6.98 15.54 -4.08
C ILE A 24 -5.61 15.99 -3.62
N ILE A 25 -4.58 15.45 -4.27
CA ILE A 25 -3.19 15.62 -3.88
C ILE A 25 -2.47 16.40 -4.96
N GLU A 26 -1.90 17.54 -4.58
CA GLU A 26 -1.00 18.28 -5.44
C GLU A 26 0.40 17.67 -5.34
N LEU A 27 0.90 17.14 -6.46
CA LEU A 27 2.27 16.65 -6.55
C LEU A 27 3.11 17.64 -7.34
N ASN A 28 4.21 18.09 -6.72
CA ASN A 28 5.19 18.96 -7.32
C ASN A 28 6.44 18.13 -7.62
N ASN A 29 6.63 17.75 -8.88
CA ASN A 29 7.72 16.88 -9.31
C ASN A 29 8.68 17.60 -10.27
N GLU A 30 9.97 17.27 -10.16
CA GLU A 30 11.02 17.72 -11.06
C GLU A 30 11.25 16.75 -12.22
N TYR A 31 11.06 15.44 -11.96
CA TYR A 31 11.28 14.37 -12.94
C TYR A 31 9.95 13.77 -13.45
N ASP A 32 9.91 13.41 -14.73
CA ASP A 32 8.73 12.82 -15.38
C ASP A 32 8.31 11.45 -14.78
N PHE A 33 9.18 10.81 -13.99
CA PHE A 33 8.93 9.47 -13.45
C PHE A 33 7.67 9.44 -12.57
N LEU A 34 7.58 10.35 -11.59
CA LEU A 34 6.44 10.42 -10.66
C LEU A 34 5.14 10.75 -11.39
N ALA A 35 5.17 11.70 -12.33
CA ALA A 35 3.99 12.06 -13.11
C ALA A 35 3.47 10.87 -13.96
N LYS A 36 4.36 10.11 -14.60
CA LYS A 36 4.00 8.90 -15.35
C LYS A 36 3.46 7.79 -14.45
N GLN A 37 4.04 7.64 -13.27
CA GLN A 37 3.60 6.65 -12.28
C GLN A 37 2.19 6.95 -11.77
N CYS A 38 1.82 8.24 -11.66
CA CYS A 38 0.54 8.71 -11.14
C CYS A 38 -0.51 8.96 -12.24
N GLU A 39 -0.22 8.70 -13.51
CA GLU A 39 -1.09 9.13 -14.64
C GLU A 39 -2.53 8.62 -14.53
N GLU A 40 -2.76 7.37 -14.10
CA GLU A 40 -4.09 6.77 -13.91
C GLU A 40 -4.91 7.46 -12.79
N TYR A 41 -4.24 8.25 -11.95
CA TYR A 41 -4.82 8.97 -10.81
C TYR A 41 -5.03 10.46 -11.10
N ARG A 42 -4.75 10.92 -12.32
CA ARG A 42 -4.79 12.33 -12.68
C ARG A 42 -6.17 12.93 -12.45
N TYR A 43 -6.20 14.09 -11.78
CA TYR A 43 -7.42 14.82 -11.47
C TYR A 43 -7.48 16.13 -12.25
N THR A 44 -8.57 16.34 -13.02
CA THR A 44 -8.74 17.51 -13.90
C THR A 44 -10.04 18.27 -13.64
N GLN A 45 -10.82 17.86 -12.62
CA GLN A 45 -12.15 18.41 -12.37
C GLN A 45 -12.16 19.62 -11.44
N GLY A 46 -11.00 20.10 -11.00
CA GLY A 46 -10.86 21.24 -10.08
C GLY A 46 -9.42 21.70 -9.95
N THR A 47 -9.23 22.74 -9.14
CA THR A 47 -7.93 23.39 -8.92
C THR A 47 -7.48 23.40 -7.45
N SER A 48 -8.34 22.93 -6.53
CA SER A 48 -8.03 22.87 -5.11
C SER A 48 -7.53 21.50 -4.72
N ALA A 49 -6.49 21.44 -3.90
CA ALA A 49 -5.94 20.24 -3.31
C ALA A 49 -6.25 20.17 -1.81
N ASP A 50 -6.45 18.96 -1.29
CA ASP A 50 -6.55 18.69 0.14
C ASP A 50 -5.18 18.78 0.82
N LEU A 51 -4.14 18.31 0.12
CA LEU A 51 -2.75 18.37 0.59
C LEU A 51 -1.79 18.53 -0.59
N SER A 52 -0.57 19.02 -0.28
CA SER A 52 0.48 19.20 -1.27
C SER A 52 1.73 18.41 -0.86
N VAL A 53 2.34 17.77 -1.83
CA VAL A 53 3.58 17.00 -1.69
C VAL A 53 4.64 17.59 -2.59
N ARG A 54 5.76 17.95 -2.00
CA ARG A 54 6.94 18.43 -2.70
C ARG A 54 8.16 17.72 -2.14
N VAL A 55 9.09 17.37 -3.00
CA VAL A 55 10.39 16.83 -2.63
C VAL A 55 11.43 17.94 -2.74
N THR A 56 12.25 18.11 -1.69
CA THR A 56 13.33 19.09 -1.73
C THR A 56 14.63 18.45 -2.26
N PRO A 57 15.56 19.25 -2.81
CA PRO A 57 16.87 18.74 -3.24
C PRO A 57 17.64 18.04 -2.11
N GLU A 58 17.50 18.53 -0.87
CA GLU A 58 18.14 17.95 0.31
C GLU A 58 17.57 16.58 0.67
N GLU A 59 16.24 16.39 0.51
CA GLU A 59 15.61 15.09 0.70
C GLU A 59 16.06 14.09 -0.35
N LEU A 60 16.11 14.52 -1.61
CA LEU A 60 16.57 13.69 -2.71
C LEU A 60 18.04 13.28 -2.53
N GLN A 61 18.90 14.20 -2.06
CA GLN A 61 20.30 13.90 -1.80
C GLN A 61 20.45 12.91 -0.62
N ARG A 62 19.71 13.13 0.47
CA ARG A 62 19.71 12.18 1.61
C ARG A 62 19.26 10.78 1.19
N GLU A 63 18.25 10.66 0.33
CA GLU A 63 17.80 9.36 -0.15
C GLU A 63 18.86 8.66 -1.00
N ARG A 64 19.59 9.41 -1.82
CA ARG A 64 20.72 8.89 -2.60
C ARG A 64 21.85 8.38 -1.71
N ASP A 65 22.14 9.12 -0.61
CA ASP A 65 23.22 8.78 0.32
C ASP A 65 22.92 7.52 1.16
N VAL A 66 21.65 7.18 1.34
CA VAL A 66 21.21 5.94 2.04
C VAL A 66 21.49 4.68 1.21
N VAL A 67 21.47 4.79 -0.12
CA VAL A 67 21.64 3.65 -1.04
C VAL A 67 22.69 3.92 -2.11
N PRO A 68 23.92 4.32 -1.75
CA PRO A 68 24.93 4.81 -2.69
C PRO A 68 25.34 3.77 -3.72
N GLU A 69 25.29 2.49 -3.38
CA GLU A 69 25.66 1.36 -4.24
C GLU A 69 24.57 1.01 -5.25
N MET A 70 23.34 1.50 -5.05
CA MET A 70 22.22 1.25 -5.94
C MET A 70 22.06 2.41 -6.93
N ASN A 71 22.25 2.11 -8.20
CA ASN A 71 22.16 3.12 -9.27
C ASN A 71 20.70 3.43 -9.62
N PHE A 72 19.94 3.96 -8.64
CA PHE A 72 18.57 4.41 -8.86
C PHE A 72 18.53 5.76 -9.60
N SER A 73 17.59 5.91 -10.52
CA SER A 73 17.38 7.21 -11.18
C SER A 73 16.87 8.25 -10.19
N ALA A 74 17.20 9.53 -10.42
CA ALA A 74 16.72 10.63 -9.59
C ALA A 74 15.19 10.69 -9.54
N GLY A 75 14.49 10.42 -10.65
CA GLY A 75 13.03 10.36 -10.68
C GLY A 75 12.43 9.22 -9.83
N TYR A 76 13.10 8.07 -9.76
CA TYR A 76 12.68 7.00 -8.84
C TYR A 76 12.87 7.41 -7.38
N LEU A 77 14.01 8.02 -7.03
CA LEU A 77 14.27 8.51 -5.69
C LEU A 77 13.29 9.63 -5.30
N GLU A 78 12.96 10.54 -6.24
CA GLU A 78 11.91 11.55 -6.04
C GLU A 78 10.57 10.89 -5.71
N SER A 79 10.19 9.83 -6.41
CA SER A 79 8.94 9.09 -6.12
C SER A 79 8.96 8.47 -4.73
N VAL A 80 10.10 7.95 -4.25
CA VAL A 80 10.24 7.42 -2.89
C VAL A 80 10.12 8.53 -1.84
N CYS A 81 10.74 9.68 -2.07
CA CYS A 81 10.63 10.84 -1.17
C CYS A 81 9.21 11.40 -1.15
N ALA A 82 8.56 11.54 -2.32
CA ALA A 82 7.17 12.01 -2.44
C ALA A 82 6.21 11.10 -1.66
N TYR A 83 6.38 9.81 -1.78
CA TYR A 83 5.65 8.80 -1.04
C TYR A 83 5.80 8.98 0.49
N ARG A 84 7.03 9.16 1.00
CA ARG A 84 7.26 9.41 2.43
C ARG A 84 6.62 10.72 2.89
N ASN A 85 6.75 11.80 2.11
CA ASN A 85 6.17 13.10 2.43
C ASN A 85 4.64 13.05 2.44
N LEU A 86 4.04 12.26 1.56
CA LEU A 86 2.62 11.96 1.60
C LEU A 86 2.24 11.24 2.90
N CYS A 87 2.94 10.15 3.24
CA CYS A 87 2.66 9.35 4.43
C CYS A 87 2.68 10.16 5.74
N GLN A 88 3.53 11.19 5.82
CA GLN A 88 3.59 12.06 6.98
C GLN A 88 2.33 12.92 7.18
N GLN A 89 1.57 13.19 6.12
CA GLN A 89 0.39 14.03 6.13
C GLN A 89 -0.91 13.22 6.25
N LEU A 90 -0.93 11.96 5.80
CA LEU A 90 -2.11 11.10 5.76
C LEU A 90 -2.87 10.98 7.09
N PRO A 91 -2.21 10.90 8.27
CA PRO A 91 -2.97 10.80 9.53
C PRO A 91 -3.87 11.99 9.79
N GLY A 92 -3.56 13.18 9.24
CA GLY A 92 -4.44 14.35 9.26
C GLY A 92 -5.79 14.12 8.57
N TYR A 93 -5.90 13.11 7.72
CA TYR A 93 -7.09 12.76 6.93
C TYR A 93 -7.66 11.38 7.29
N ASP A 94 -7.42 10.92 8.51
CA ASP A 94 -7.81 9.59 9.01
C ASP A 94 -7.30 8.44 8.13
N ALA A 95 -6.10 8.59 7.59
CA ALA A 95 -5.47 7.64 6.69
C ALA A 95 -4.03 7.34 7.08
N PHE A 96 -3.53 6.19 6.66
CA PHE A 96 -2.12 5.82 6.76
C PHE A 96 -1.77 4.82 5.66
N LEU A 97 -0.49 4.67 5.42
CA LEU A 97 -0.01 3.71 4.43
C LEU A 97 0.31 2.38 5.09
N LEU A 98 -0.12 1.30 4.44
CA LEU A 98 0.16 -0.07 4.81
C LEU A 98 1.12 -0.70 3.78
N HIS A 99 2.19 -1.34 4.23
CA HIS A 99 3.04 -2.15 3.37
C HIS A 99 2.47 -3.57 3.29
N GLY A 100 1.65 -3.80 2.29
CA GLY A 100 0.95 -5.06 2.09
C GLY A 100 0.34 -5.14 0.70
N SER A 101 -0.11 -6.31 0.31
CA SER A 101 -0.92 -6.48 -0.88
C SER A 101 -2.39 -6.60 -0.47
N VAL A 102 -3.27 -5.86 -1.13
CA VAL A 102 -4.71 -5.92 -0.87
C VAL A 102 -5.44 -6.39 -2.10
N ILE A 103 -6.31 -7.38 -1.87
CA ILE A 103 -7.26 -7.87 -2.86
C ILE A 103 -8.70 -7.55 -2.44
N ASP A 104 -9.58 -7.47 -3.42
CA ASP A 104 -11.03 -7.49 -3.28
C ASP A 104 -11.51 -8.86 -3.75
N CYS A 105 -12.17 -9.59 -2.88
CA CYS A 105 -12.84 -10.84 -3.21
C CYS A 105 -14.27 -10.77 -2.67
N ASP A 106 -15.25 -10.78 -3.57
CA ASP A 106 -16.68 -10.67 -3.25
C ASP A 106 -17.03 -9.42 -2.41
N GLY A 107 -16.36 -8.27 -2.68
CA GLY A 107 -16.56 -7.01 -1.96
C GLY A 107 -15.89 -6.95 -0.58
N ARG A 108 -15.10 -7.95 -0.23
CA ARG A 108 -14.32 -8.01 1.01
C ARG A 108 -12.85 -7.75 0.71
N GLY A 109 -12.30 -6.76 1.37
CA GLY A 109 -10.87 -6.43 1.30
C GLY A 109 -10.04 -7.32 2.20
N ILE A 110 -9.08 -8.03 1.63
CA ILE A 110 -8.15 -8.89 2.36
C ILE A 110 -6.74 -8.33 2.15
N ALA A 111 -6.06 -7.96 3.23
CA ALA A 111 -4.68 -7.49 3.19
C ALA A 111 -3.71 -8.63 3.53
N PHE A 112 -2.79 -8.93 2.63
CA PHE A 112 -1.67 -9.85 2.86
C PHE A 112 -0.45 -9.08 3.34
N LEU A 113 0.01 -9.40 4.54
CA LEU A 113 1.11 -8.76 5.25
C LEU A 113 2.24 -9.75 5.45
N ALA A 114 3.47 -9.33 5.23
CA ALA A 114 4.67 -10.11 5.54
C ALA A 114 5.92 -9.23 5.41
N HIS A 115 7.03 -9.65 5.97
CA HIS A 115 8.33 -9.05 5.66
C HIS A 115 8.63 -9.13 4.15
N SER A 116 9.49 -8.22 3.68
CA SER A 116 9.93 -8.23 2.28
C SER A 116 10.49 -9.61 1.89
N GLY A 117 10.10 -10.12 0.71
CA GLY A 117 10.60 -11.40 0.20
C GLY A 117 9.95 -12.67 0.75
N VAL A 118 9.03 -12.58 1.73
CA VAL A 118 8.36 -13.78 2.29
C VAL A 118 7.39 -14.41 1.31
N GLY A 119 6.71 -13.62 0.44
CA GLY A 119 5.83 -14.20 -0.57
C GLY A 119 4.47 -13.53 -0.73
N LYS A 120 4.27 -12.27 -0.27
CA LYS A 120 3.01 -11.52 -0.47
C LYS A 120 2.53 -11.58 -1.92
N THR A 121 3.37 -11.13 -2.85
CA THR A 121 3.05 -11.11 -4.29
C THR A 121 2.75 -12.52 -4.81
N THR A 122 3.53 -13.52 -4.40
CA THR A 122 3.30 -14.92 -4.79
C THR A 122 1.92 -15.39 -4.34
N HIS A 123 1.56 -15.17 -3.09
CA HIS A 123 0.26 -15.56 -2.55
C HIS A 123 -0.90 -14.82 -3.23
N THR A 124 -0.75 -13.50 -3.45
CA THR A 124 -1.71 -12.70 -4.23
C THR A 124 -1.92 -13.24 -5.64
N MET A 125 -0.83 -13.66 -6.31
CA MET A 125 -0.92 -14.24 -7.65
C MET A 125 -1.52 -15.64 -7.66
N LEU A 126 -1.35 -16.45 -6.60
CA LEU A 126 -2.06 -17.72 -6.44
C LEU A 126 -3.58 -17.50 -6.36
N TRP A 127 -4.03 -16.51 -5.60
CA TRP A 127 -5.45 -16.13 -5.57
C TRP A 127 -5.93 -15.71 -6.96
N LYS A 128 -5.15 -14.91 -7.70
CA LYS A 128 -5.52 -14.50 -9.07
C LYS A 128 -5.61 -15.68 -10.03
N GLN A 129 -4.74 -16.68 -9.89
CA GLN A 129 -4.77 -17.90 -10.70
C GLN A 129 -6.01 -18.76 -10.42
N VAL A 130 -6.43 -18.85 -9.15
CA VAL A 130 -7.55 -19.69 -8.73
C VAL A 130 -8.89 -19.00 -9.00
N TYR A 131 -9.03 -17.72 -8.64
CA TYR A 131 -10.32 -17.01 -8.64
C TYR A 131 -10.52 -16.11 -9.86
N GLY A 132 -9.48 -15.86 -10.65
CA GLY A 132 -9.59 -15.16 -11.93
C GLY A 132 -10.25 -13.79 -11.79
N GLU A 133 -11.40 -13.63 -12.42
CA GLU A 133 -12.18 -12.38 -12.43
C GLU A 133 -13.08 -12.18 -11.19
N ASN A 134 -13.25 -13.21 -10.38
CA ASN A 134 -13.98 -13.12 -9.11
C ASN A 134 -13.18 -12.41 -8.02
N MET A 135 -11.95 -11.97 -8.33
CA MET A 135 -11.15 -11.15 -7.44
C MET A 135 -10.42 -10.04 -8.20
N ARG A 136 -10.18 -8.93 -7.52
CA ARG A 136 -9.37 -7.81 -8.02
C ARG A 136 -8.20 -7.54 -7.10
N ILE A 137 -7.07 -7.15 -7.68
CA ILE A 137 -5.95 -6.62 -6.88
C ILE A 137 -6.15 -5.12 -6.76
N ILE A 138 -6.36 -4.64 -5.56
CA ILE A 138 -6.48 -3.21 -5.25
C ILE A 138 -5.11 -2.55 -5.27
N ASN A 139 -4.14 -3.16 -4.57
CA ASN A 139 -2.74 -2.72 -4.59
C ASN A 139 -1.80 -3.86 -4.18
N GLY A 140 -0.70 -4.02 -4.90
CA GLY A 140 0.26 -5.11 -4.68
C GLY A 140 1.34 -4.84 -3.64
N ASP A 141 1.48 -3.59 -3.13
CA ASP A 141 2.61 -3.27 -2.25
C ASP A 141 2.29 -2.19 -1.20
N LYS A 142 1.68 -1.06 -1.59
CA LYS A 142 1.53 0.12 -0.73
C LYS A 142 0.14 0.76 -0.83
N PRO A 143 -0.93 0.04 -0.45
CA PRO A 143 -2.25 0.61 -0.33
C PRO A 143 -2.29 1.71 0.74
N ILE A 144 -3.17 2.69 0.57
CA ILE A 144 -3.56 3.60 1.63
C ILE A 144 -4.80 3.04 2.31
N ILE A 145 -4.74 2.94 3.63
CA ILE A 145 -5.91 2.61 4.46
C ILE A 145 -6.49 3.92 4.97
N ARG A 146 -7.78 4.14 4.75
CA ARG A 146 -8.50 5.31 5.26
C ARG A 146 -9.75 4.87 6.01
N LEU A 147 -9.96 5.46 7.19
CA LEU A 147 -11.12 5.16 8.02
C LEU A 147 -12.16 6.27 7.88
N PHE A 148 -13.38 5.90 7.54
CA PHE A 148 -14.55 6.76 7.62
C PHE A 148 -15.38 6.29 8.81
N GLU A 149 -15.41 7.10 9.87
CA GLU A 149 -15.87 6.65 11.17
C GLU A 149 -15.02 5.44 11.61
N ASP A 150 -15.60 4.25 11.73
CA ASP A 150 -14.88 3.02 12.05
C ASP A 150 -14.86 2.02 10.90
N ILE A 151 -15.17 2.47 9.68
CA ILE A 151 -15.15 1.61 8.50
C ILE A 151 -13.84 1.84 7.76
N PRO A 152 -12.91 0.86 7.74
CA PRO A 152 -11.68 0.97 7.00
C PRO A 152 -11.89 0.62 5.53
N TYR A 153 -11.29 1.44 4.65
CA TYR A 153 -11.18 1.17 3.23
C TYR A 153 -9.71 1.12 2.81
N ALA A 154 -9.37 0.14 2.01
CA ALA A 154 -8.08 0.06 1.35
C ALA A 154 -8.18 0.61 -0.07
N TYR A 155 -7.28 1.51 -0.42
CA TYR A 155 -7.22 2.18 -1.71
C TYR A 155 -5.99 1.77 -2.50
N GLY A 156 -6.18 1.60 -3.80
CA GLY A 156 -5.07 1.51 -4.73
C GLY A 156 -4.29 2.82 -4.81
N THR A 157 -2.99 2.71 -4.97
CA THR A 157 -2.06 3.84 -5.07
C THR A 157 -1.09 3.64 -6.22
N PRO A 158 -0.42 4.70 -6.71
CA PRO A 158 0.62 4.56 -7.72
C PRO A 158 1.83 3.71 -7.27
N TRP A 159 2.01 3.52 -5.98
CA TRP A 159 3.13 2.74 -5.39
C TRP A 159 2.72 1.28 -5.18
N ALA A 160 2.74 0.48 -6.24
CA ALA A 160 2.23 -0.89 -6.25
C ALA A 160 3.30 -1.97 -6.45
N GLY A 161 4.56 -1.62 -6.19
CA GLY A 161 5.69 -2.54 -6.36
C GLY A 161 6.15 -2.70 -7.81
N LYS A 162 7.00 -3.69 -8.04
CA LYS A 162 7.63 -3.93 -9.36
C LYS A 162 6.63 -4.43 -10.40
N GLU A 163 5.65 -5.19 -9.96
CA GLU A 163 4.63 -5.82 -10.79
C GLU A 163 3.53 -4.83 -11.24
N LYS A 164 3.51 -3.61 -10.65
CA LYS A 164 2.53 -2.55 -10.94
C LYS A 164 1.08 -3.05 -10.86
N LEU A 165 0.79 -3.84 -9.84
CA LEU A 165 -0.52 -4.41 -9.60
C LEU A 165 -1.36 -3.44 -8.76
N GLN A 166 -2.10 -2.55 -9.41
CA GLN A 166 -3.00 -1.60 -8.75
C GLN A 166 -4.24 -1.31 -9.59
N CYS A 167 -5.24 -0.73 -8.95
CA CYS A 167 -6.34 -0.04 -9.61
C CYS A 167 -6.66 1.25 -8.84
N ASN A 168 -7.18 2.27 -9.52
CA ASN A 168 -7.64 3.50 -8.86
C ASN A 168 -9.06 3.30 -8.32
N ASP A 169 -9.18 2.44 -7.34
CA ASP A 169 -10.44 2.07 -6.69
C ASP A 169 -10.18 1.71 -5.21
N ARG A 170 -11.23 1.35 -4.49
CA ARG A 170 -11.18 0.96 -3.07
C ARG A 170 -12.00 -0.28 -2.79
N VAL A 171 -11.73 -0.91 -1.65
CA VAL A 171 -12.54 -1.98 -1.07
C VAL A 171 -12.64 -1.77 0.44
N ARG A 172 -13.75 -2.17 1.05
CA ARG A 172 -13.86 -2.24 2.52
C ARG A 172 -12.90 -3.30 3.04
N LEU A 173 -11.94 -2.89 3.87
CA LEU A 173 -10.97 -3.80 4.45
C LEU A 173 -11.60 -4.55 5.63
N THR A 174 -11.59 -5.87 5.56
CA THR A 174 -12.22 -6.73 6.57
C THR A 174 -11.25 -7.68 7.24
N ASP A 175 -10.14 -8.01 6.57
CA ASP A 175 -9.22 -9.05 6.99
C ASP A 175 -7.75 -8.65 6.83
N LEU A 176 -6.95 -8.91 7.87
CA LEU A 176 -5.50 -8.75 7.87
C LEU A 176 -4.86 -10.14 7.98
N CYS A 177 -4.08 -10.54 7.01
CA CYS A 177 -3.53 -11.88 6.89
C CYS A 177 -1.99 -11.84 6.87
N PHE A 178 -1.36 -12.34 7.91
CA PHE A 178 0.10 -12.48 7.98
C PHE A 178 0.53 -13.76 7.29
N ILE A 179 1.39 -13.64 6.28
CA ILE A 179 1.90 -14.79 5.53
C ILE A 179 3.20 -15.28 6.16
N GLU A 180 3.24 -16.56 6.48
CA GLU A 180 4.41 -17.29 6.93
C GLU A 180 4.70 -18.47 5.97
N ARG A 181 5.97 -18.69 5.63
CA ARG A 181 6.35 -19.86 4.83
C ARG A 181 6.25 -21.13 5.65
N SER A 182 5.59 -22.14 5.09
CA SER A 182 5.45 -23.46 5.69
C SER A 182 5.40 -24.53 4.60
N ALA A 183 5.75 -25.76 4.93
CA ALA A 183 5.53 -26.91 4.05
C ALA A 183 4.04 -27.29 3.99
N GLU A 184 3.32 -27.07 5.10
CA GLU A 184 1.89 -27.39 5.26
C GLU A 184 1.08 -26.10 5.24
N ASN A 185 -0.11 -26.15 4.61
CA ASN A 185 -1.04 -25.04 4.56
C ASN A 185 -1.95 -25.01 5.78
N GLN A 186 -1.99 -23.89 6.49
CA GLN A 186 -2.84 -23.63 7.63
C GLN A 186 -3.31 -22.19 7.64
N VAL A 187 -4.54 -21.95 8.08
CA VAL A 187 -5.08 -20.61 8.33
C VAL A 187 -5.57 -20.56 9.77
N ILE A 188 -5.00 -19.66 10.55
CA ILE A 188 -5.20 -19.60 12.00
C ILE A 188 -5.70 -18.21 12.37
N PRO A 189 -6.89 -18.08 13.00
CA PRO A 189 -7.33 -16.79 13.54
C PRO A 189 -6.44 -16.43 14.74
N ILE A 190 -6.07 -15.15 14.83
CA ILE A 190 -5.31 -14.61 15.96
C ILE A 190 -6.01 -13.38 16.52
N LYS A 191 -5.74 -13.11 17.79
CA LYS A 191 -6.28 -11.92 18.42
C LYS A 191 -5.51 -10.67 17.97
N PRO A 192 -6.18 -9.51 17.83
CA PRO A 192 -5.52 -8.26 17.46
C PRO A 192 -4.33 -7.89 18.34
N GLU A 193 -4.42 -8.12 19.65
CA GLU A 193 -3.34 -7.84 20.59
C GLU A 193 -2.05 -8.62 20.33
N ASP A 194 -2.16 -9.80 19.72
CA ASP A 194 -1.02 -10.68 19.41
C ASP A 194 -0.26 -10.23 18.16
N CYS A 195 -0.87 -9.37 17.33
CA CYS A 195 -0.28 -8.93 16.05
C CYS A 195 0.21 -7.47 16.01
N ILE A 196 0.04 -6.69 17.08
CA ILE A 196 0.34 -5.24 17.10
C ILE A 196 1.76 -4.97 16.59
N ASN A 197 2.77 -5.68 17.10
CA ASN A 197 4.15 -5.50 16.67
C ASN A 197 4.37 -5.83 15.20
N ALA A 198 3.70 -6.87 14.71
CA ALA A 198 3.82 -7.28 13.31
C ALA A 198 3.18 -6.27 12.36
N VAL A 199 2.02 -5.70 12.70
CA VAL A 199 1.37 -4.64 11.92
C VAL A 199 2.19 -3.35 11.97
N MET A 200 2.72 -2.97 13.14
CA MET A 200 3.57 -1.79 13.29
C MET A 200 4.79 -1.80 12.36
N GLN A 201 5.33 -2.97 12.04
CA GLN A 201 6.42 -3.12 11.07
C GLN A 201 5.98 -2.92 9.61
N GLN A 202 4.68 -2.91 9.34
CA GLN A 202 4.12 -2.74 8.00
C GLN A 202 3.55 -1.32 7.77
N ILE A 203 3.64 -0.44 8.74
CA ILE A 203 3.20 0.95 8.61
C ILE A 203 4.37 1.92 8.73
N LEU A 204 4.24 3.06 8.08
CA LEU A 204 5.18 4.16 8.24
C LEU A 204 4.63 5.13 9.28
N VAL A 205 5.25 5.15 10.45
CA VAL A 205 4.88 6.10 11.51
C VAL A 205 5.58 7.44 11.24
N PRO A 206 4.83 8.55 11.11
CA PRO A 206 5.42 9.87 10.91
C PRO A 206 6.34 10.29 12.07
N PRO A 207 7.41 11.08 11.79
CA PRO A 207 8.30 11.59 12.85
C PRO A 207 7.65 12.68 13.71
N ASP A 208 6.62 13.37 13.22
CA ASP A 208 5.85 14.33 14.01
C ASP A 208 5.06 13.60 15.11
N PRO A 209 5.24 13.96 16.40
CA PRO A 209 4.60 13.24 17.50
C PRO A 209 3.07 13.22 17.45
N ARG A 210 2.44 14.29 16.94
CA ARG A 210 0.97 14.38 16.84
C ARG A 210 0.47 13.41 15.77
N MET A 211 1.14 13.37 14.61
CA MET A 211 0.81 12.45 13.54
C MET A 211 1.12 11.00 13.92
N ALA A 212 2.19 10.76 14.67
CA ALA A 212 2.52 9.44 15.22
C ALA A 212 1.41 8.94 16.14
N VAL A 213 0.98 9.73 17.11
CA VAL A 213 -0.14 9.38 18.01
C VAL A 213 -1.41 9.09 17.22
N LYS A 214 -1.73 9.94 16.24
CA LYS A 214 -2.92 9.74 15.40
C LYS A 214 -2.83 8.46 14.57
N THR A 215 -1.64 8.12 14.05
CA THR A 215 -1.40 6.85 13.33
C THR A 215 -1.66 5.65 14.24
N LEU A 216 -1.20 5.69 15.49
CA LEU A 216 -1.45 4.61 16.45
C LEU A 216 -2.93 4.47 16.81
N GLN A 217 -3.66 5.58 16.95
CA GLN A 217 -5.11 5.57 17.18
C GLN A 217 -5.87 4.97 15.97
N LEU A 218 -5.45 5.30 14.76
CA LEU A 218 -6.03 4.73 13.54
C LEU A 218 -5.76 3.24 13.42
N LEU A 219 -4.56 2.79 13.82
CA LEU A 219 -4.22 1.38 13.88
C LEU A 219 -5.07 0.62 14.91
N ASP A 220 -5.26 1.17 16.10
CA ASP A 220 -6.11 0.59 17.13
C ASP A 220 -7.55 0.40 16.62
N ARG A 221 -8.11 1.44 15.99
CA ARG A 221 -9.44 1.38 15.36
C ARG A 221 -9.49 0.34 14.24
N LEU A 222 -8.46 0.24 13.38
CA LEU A 222 -8.39 -0.79 12.34
C LEU A 222 -8.42 -2.19 12.95
N LEU A 223 -7.60 -2.42 13.96
CA LEU A 223 -7.49 -3.73 14.63
C LEU A 223 -8.76 -4.11 15.40
N SER A 224 -9.55 -3.13 15.86
CA SER A 224 -10.81 -3.41 16.55
C SER A 224 -11.93 -3.88 15.63
N VAL A 225 -11.83 -3.65 14.31
CA VAL A 225 -12.90 -3.96 13.33
C VAL A 225 -12.49 -4.99 12.28
N CYS A 226 -11.20 -5.25 12.10
CA CYS A 226 -10.71 -6.25 11.16
C CYS A 226 -10.44 -7.58 11.86
N ARG A 227 -10.74 -8.69 11.20
CA ARG A 227 -10.30 -10.02 11.64
C ARG A 227 -8.83 -10.18 11.28
N VAL A 228 -8.11 -10.92 12.11
CA VAL A 228 -6.67 -11.12 11.91
C VAL A 228 -6.35 -12.61 11.83
N TRP A 229 -5.49 -12.95 10.86
CA TRP A 229 -5.16 -14.33 10.51
C TRP A 229 -3.65 -14.50 10.33
N ILE A 230 -3.15 -15.69 10.65
CA ILE A 230 -1.86 -16.17 10.16
C ILE A 230 -2.15 -17.21 9.07
N ILE A 231 -1.55 -16.99 7.89
CA ILE A 231 -1.57 -17.94 6.78
C ILE A 231 -0.18 -18.57 6.69
N ARG A 232 -0.03 -19.76 7.22
CA ARG A 232 1.15 -20.61 6.97
C ARG A 232 0.93 -21.33 5.66
N CYS A 233 1.82 -21.14 4.70
CA CYS A 233 1.59 -21.69 3.37
C CYS A 233 2.86 -22.00 2.58
N ASN A 234 2.71 -22.95 1.67
CA ASN A 234 3.61 -23.21 0.56
C ASN A 234 3.16 -22.44 -0.71
N ILE A 235 3.81 -22.73 -1.86
CA ILE A 235 3.52 -22.07 -3.15
C ILE A 235 2.55 -22.94 -3.98
N SER A 236 1.45 -23.39 -3.40
CA SER A 236 0.46 -24.19 -4.13
C SER A 236 -0.88 -23.45 -4.24
N GLN A 237 -1.70 -23.82 -5.21
CA GLN A 237 -3.05 -23.26 -5.36
C GLN A 237 -3.95 -23.63 -4.19
N GLU A 238 -3.72 -24.80 -3.57
CA GLU A 238 -4.46 -25.25 -2.38
C GLU A 238 -4.26 -24.27 -1.21
N ALA A 239 -3.13 -23.57 -1.13
CA ALA A 239 -2.91 -22.53 -0.13
C ALA A 239 -3.90 -21.36 -0.29
N ALA A 240 -4.18 -20.95 -1.53
CA ALA A 240 -5.15 -19.89 -1.81
C ALA A 240 -6.59 -20.38 -1.57
N VAL A 241 -6.90 -21.63 -1.95
CA VAL A 241 -8.22 -22.24 -1.72
C VAL A 241 -8.50 -22.34 -0.22
N LEU A 242 -7.58 -22.89 0.56
CA LEU A 242 -7.73 -23.01 2.00
C LEU A 242 -7.93 -21.64 2.68
N ALA A 243 -7.13 -20.65 2.25
CA ALA A 243 -7.25 -19.29 2.80
C ALA A 243 -8.61 -18.67 2.46
N HIS A 244 -9.07 -18.79 1.23
CA HIS A 244 -10.38 -18.33 0.80
C HIS A 244 -11.50 -18.97 1.61
N ASP A 245 -11.55 -20.31 1.64
CA ASP A 245 -12.65 -21.04 2.27
C ASP A 245 -12.71 -20.79 3.78
N THR A 246 -11.56 -20.60 4.42
CA THR A 246 -11.51 -20.28 5.85
C THR A 246 -11.94 -18.84 6.10
N ILE A 247 -11.34 -17.86 5.39
CA ILE A 247 -11.55 -16.43 5.65
C ILE A 247 -12.95 -15.99 5.19
N LEU A 248 -13.41 -16.44 4.01
CA LEU A 248 -14.68 -16.03 3.44
C LEU A 248 -15.83 -16.97 3.84
N GLY A 249 -15.55 -18.23 4.16
CA GLY A 249 -16.54 -19.21 4.60
C GLY A 249 -17.07 -18.96 6.02
N GLU A 250 -16.32 -18.29 6.89
CA GLU A 250 -16.81 -17.83 8.18
C GLU A 250 -17.85 -16.73 7.96
N LYS A 251 -19.13 -17.06 8.12
CA LYS A 251 -20.23 -16.09 8.13
C LYS A 251 -19.99 -15.12 9.28
N ASN A 252 -20.07 -13.82 8.99
CA ASN A 252 -20.10 -12.79 10.01
C ASN A 252 -21.14 -13.19 11.06
N HIS A 253 -20.70 -13.52 12.27
CA HIS A 253 -21.56 -13.38 13.42
C HIS A 253 -21.63 -11.87 13.66
N GLU A 254 -22.58 -11.22 12.97
CA GLU A 254 -23.03 -9.88 13.33
C GLU A 254 -23.55 -9.96 14.76
N ALA A 255 -22.80 -9.30 15.67
CA ALA A 255 -23.25 -8.99 17.02
C ALA A 255 -23.68 -7.52 17.06
#